data_16196af25921bb67c50913198d21811c
#
_entry.id   16196af25921bb67c50913198d21811c
#
_cell.length_a   1.000
_cell.length_b   1.000
_cell.length_c   1.000
_cell.angle_alpha   90.00
_cell.angle_beta   90.00
_cell.angle_gamma   90.00
#
_symmetry.space_group_name_H-M   'P 1'
#
loop_
_entity.id
_entity.type
_entity.pdbx_description
1 polymer ?
#
loop_
_entity_poly.entity_id
_entity_poly.type
_entity_poly.pdbx_seq_one_letter_code
_entity_poly.pdbx_strand_id
1 'polypeptide(L)'
;QMRVWNELMCGEHPRGAGPLVGRQLRYLIGSAHGWLGGLGFAAAALQLADRDRWIGWDVAQRRAHLDRVVGLSRFLIRPSVHCRNLASRVLGLCLARLPGDFEERYGYRPWLVESFVDVSQVAGTCFRAANWRRVGQTRGRGRQDRFRQAAETVKDIYVYPLEPAFRVHLGLPADGGRGPLGPAEGLEADHWAEQEFGGAPLGDRRLSARLVQSAAAQAQRPGRAFSGVAQGDWPAVKGYYRLIDHPDDSAVTPASILRPHREQTVRRMQGQRLVLCVHDGSDLDYTGLAQCAGLGVIGTHQTGAQSRGLHLHSTLALTPEGLPLGVLRAECTAPTPKPDGDDRPTSAIPVEEKETFCWIAAHRECVAVAAEMPQTRLLSVMDREADFFELFDEQRRQPRVDLLVRAKHNRTLSGEPGKLFAAVRQAPVATRVQVQVPRQSARPKRSKQKARP
;
A
#
# COMPACT_ATOMS: atom_id res chain seq x y z
N GLN A 1 22.56 -7.37 37.82
CA GLN A 1 22.10 -6.68 36.62
C GLN A 1 21.24 -5.45 36.95
N MET A 2 20.26 -5.55 37.85
CA MET A 2 19.40 -4.44 38.27
C MET A 2 20.18 -3.24 38.83
N ARG A 3 21.17 -3.47 39.64
CA ARG A 3 22.06 -2.43 40.20
C ARG A 3 22.80 -1.68 39.08
N VAL A 4 23.38 -2.38 38.14
CA VAL A 4 24.08 -1.79 37.00
C VAL A 4 23.16 -0.95 36.15
N TRP A 5 21.92 -1.43 35.87
CA TRP A 5 20.91 -0.67 35.12
C TRP A 5 20.55 0.64 35.83
N ASN A 6 20.35 0.59 37.16
CA ASN A 6 20.04 1.77 37.95
C ASN A 6 21.21 2.78 37.95
N GLU A 7 22.43 2.30 38.12
CA GLU A 7 23.64 3.15 38.10
C GLU A 7 23.80 3.87 36.78
N LEU A 8 23.64 3.15 35.63
CA LEU A 8 23.70 3.76 34.30
C LEU A 8 22.61 4.81 34.11
N MET A 9 21.36 4.50 34.51
CA MET A 9 20.25 5.44 34.35
C MET A 9 20.38 6.65 35.25
N CYS A 10 20.83 6.49 36.51
CA CYS A 10 21.02 7.64 37.41
C CYS A 10 22.16 8.55 36.96
N GLY A 11 23.23 7.96 36.42
CA GLY A 11 24.41 8.73 36.02
C GLY A 11 24.29 9.40 34.65
N GLU A 12 23.59 8.78 33.69
CA GLU A 12 23.69 9.19 32.29
C GLU A 12 22.35 9.47 31.59
N HIS A 13 21.20 9.09 32.19
CA HIS A 13 19.90 9.35 31.57
C HIS A 13 19.24 10.63 32.15
N PRO A 14 18.73 11.59 31.35
CA PRO A 14 18.19 12.87 31.83
C PRO A 14 17.07 12.74 32.86
N ARG A 15 16.32 11.65 32.85
CA ARG A 15 15.23 11.36 33.80
C ARG A 15 15.61 10.36 34.91
N GLY A 16 16.89 10.03 35.01
CA GLY A 16 17.40 9.07 35.99
C GLY A 16 16.76 7.69 35.90
N ALA A 17 17.01 6.84 36.89
CA ALA A 17 16.39 5.53 37.01
C ALA A 17 14.90 5.59 37.33
N GLY A 18 14.43 6.61 38.08
CA GLY A 18 13.06 6.94 38.47
C GLY A 18 12.10 5.75 38.61
N PRO A 19 10.97 5.85 39.26
CA PRO A 19 10.06 4.73 39.36
C PRO A 19 9.46 4.40 37.98
N LEU A 20 9.64 3.17 37.52
CA LEU A 20 8.85 2.59 36.43
C LEU A 20 7.53 2.10 37.03
N VAL A 21 6.42 2.37 36.37
CA VAL A 21 5.08 2.10 36.91
C VAL A 21 4.47 0.85 36.29
N GLY A 22 3.84 0.00 37.10
CA GLY A 22 3.15 -1.19 36.66
C GLY A 22 4.10 -2.32 36.26
N ARG A 23 3.66 -3.15 35.29
CA ARG A 23 4.45 -4.25 34.75
C ARG A 23 5.64 -3.70 33.97
N GLN A 24 6.84 -4.16 34.26
CA GLN A 24 8.06 -3.55 33.74
C GLN A 24 9.10 -4.58 33.34
N LEU A 25 9.83 -4.29 32.27
CA LEU A 25 11.03 -4.99 31.86
C LEU A 25 12.18 -4.00 31.68
N ARG A 26 13.40 -4.43 32.03
CA ARG A 26 14.62 -3.66 31.88
C ARG A 26 15.62 -4.48 31.11
N TYR A 27 16.21 -3.86 30.09
CA TYR A 27 17.26 -4.46 29.29
C TYR A 27 18.56 -3.72 29.54
N LEU A 28 19.64 -4.47 29.74
CA LEU A 28 21.02 -3.99 29.69
C LEU A 28 21.59 -4.35 28.32
N ILE A 29 22.27 -3.41 27.71
CA ILE A 29 22.92 -3.57 26.42
C ILE A 29 24.42 -3.66 26.66
N GLY A 30 24.97 -4.83 26.41
CA GLY A 30 26.39 -5.12 26.60
C GLY A 30 27.10 -5.44 25.30
N SER A 31 28.42 -5.29 25.33
CA SER A 31 29.37 -5.76 24.32
C SER A 31 30.59 -6.37 24.98
N ALA A 32 31.53 -6.89 24.19
CA ALA A 32 32.81 -7.34 24.69
C ALA A 32 33.63 -6.22 25.41
N HIS A 33 33.28 -4.95 25.13
CA HIS A 33 33.95 -3.78 25.68
C HIS A 33 33.19 -3.14 26.86
N GLY A 34 32.14 -3.79 27.38
CA GLY A 34 31.36 -3.31 28.51
C GLY A 34 29.93 -2.90 28.15
N TRP A 35 29.31 -2.13 29.05
CA TRP A 35 27.89 -1.73 28.91
C TRP A 35 27.76 -0.55 27.96
N LEU A 36 26.86 -0.71 26.96
CA LEU A 36 26.60 0.29 25.93
C LEU A 36 25.37 1.18 26.27
N GLY A 37 24.49 0.71 27.16
CA GLY A 37 23.28 1.43 27.55
C GLY A 37 22.21 0.53 28.14
N GLY A 38 20.96 0.99 28.13
CA GLY A 38 19.83 0.21 28.63
C GLY A 38 18.49 0.78 28.22
N LEU A 39 17.47 -0.07 28.30
CA LEU A 39 16.07 0.29 28.08
C LEU A 39 15.22 -0.09 29.29
N GLY A 40 14.14 0.67 29.50
CA GLY A 40 13.15 0.37 30.52
C GLY A 40 11.72 0.52 29.96
N PHE A 41 11.01 -0.59 29.95
CA PHE A 41 9.60 -0.65 29.57
C PHE A 41 8.73 -0.65 30.83
N ALA A 42 7.57 0.00 30.76
CA ALA A 42 6.64 0.17 31.87
C ALA A 42 5.20 0.26 31.36
N ALA A 43 4.23 0.45 32.25
CA ALA A 43 2.85 0.64 31.85
C ALA A 43 2.69 1.87 30.94
N ALA A 44 1.77 1.77 29.97
CA ALA A 44 1.39 2.84 29.08
C ALA A 44 0.74 4.03 29.80
N ALA A 45 0.63 5.16 29.13
CA ALA A 45 -0.14 6.29 29.60
C ALA A 45 -1.64 5.95 29.66
N LEU A 46 -2.30 6.28 30.77
CA LEU A 46 -3.73 5.95 31.00
C LEU A 46 -4.66 6.61 29.96
N GLN A 47 -4.33 7.82 29.52
CA GLN A 47 -5.07 8.58 28.53
C GLN A 47 -4.11 9.28 27.59
N LEU A 48 -4.24 9.05 26.31
CA LEU A 48 -3.38 9.62 25.29
C LEU A 48 -4.18 9.74 23.98
N ALA A 49 -4.79 10.91 23.77
CA ALA A 49 -5.80 11.12 22.75
C ALA A 49 -5.33 10.73 21.34
N ASP A 50 -4.10 11.11 20.94
CA ASP A 50 -3.61 10.84 19.59
C ASP A 50 -3.26 9.35 19.40
N ARG A 51 -2.72 8.68 20.42
CA ARG A 51 -2.54 7.22 20.40
C ARG A 51 -3.89 6.51 20.33
N ASP A 52 -4.86 6.91 21.17
CA ASP A 52 -6.17 6.28 21.25
C ASP A 52 -6.92 6.43 19.91
N ARG A 53 -6.86 7.62 19.30
CA ARG A 53 -7.39 7.88 17.96
C ARG A 53 -6.70 7.02 16.90
N TRP A 54 -5.37 6.88 16.97
CA TRP A 54 -4.62 6.07 16.04
C TRP A 54 -4.92 4.57 16.16
N ILE A 55 -5.13 4.06 17.37
CA ILE A 55 -5.57 2.68 17.60
C ILE A 55 -6.98 2.49 17.05
N GLY A 56 -7.88 3.45 17.27
CA GLY A 56 -9.27 3.42 16.83
C GLY A 56 -10.22 2.82 17.88
N TRP A 57 -9.77 2.58 19.12
CA TRP A 57 -10.56 2.01 20.19
C TRP A 57 -11.41 3.04 20.91
N ASP A 58 -12.53 2.59 21.47
CA ASP A 58 -13.39 3.37 22.37
C ASP A 58 -12.88 3.34 23.83
N VAL A 59 -13.62 3.98 24.71
CA VAL A 59 -13.27 4.06 26.16
C VAL A 59 -13.35 2.68 26.84
N ALA A 60 -14.30 1.84 26.46
CA ALA A 60 -14.48 0.51 27.02
C ALA A 60 -13.38 -0.43 26.57
N GLN A 61 -13.07 -0.45 25.27
CA GLN A 61 -11.96 -1.21 24.68
C GLN A 61 -10.61 -0.77 25.27
N ARG A 62 -10.38 0.54 25.42
CA ARG A 62 -9.17 1.04 26.10
C ARG A 62 -9.05 0.52 27.52
N ARG A 63 -10.13 0.57 28.31
CA ARG A 63 -10.12 0.06 29.69
C ARG A 63 -9.81 -1.44 29.75
N ALA A 64 -10.34 -2.21 28.83
CA ALA A 64 -10.16 -3.65 28.78
C ALA A 64 -8.76 -4.06 28.29
N HIS A 65 -8.11 -3.27 27.43
CA HIS A 65 -6.92 -3.68 26.70
C HIS A 65 -5.71 -2.74 26.84
N LEU A 66 -5.76 -1.75 27.73
CA LEU A 66 -4.63 -0.82 27.93
C LEU A 66 -3.35 -1.55 28.40
N ASP A 67 -3.48 -2.66 29.09
CA ASP A 67 -2.36 -3.51 29.51
C ASP A 67 -1.61 -4.15 28.31
N ARG A 68 -2.24 -4.23 27.13
CA ARG A 68 -1.61 -4.67 25.88
C ARG A 68 -0.73 -3.59 25.23
N VAL A 69 -0.71 -2.39 25.79
CA VAL A 69 0.18 -1.30 25.38
C VAL A 69 1.25 -1.10 26.45
N VAL A 70 2.52 -1.06 26.04
CA VAL A 70 3.67 -0.90 26.93
C VAL A 70 4.38 0.41 26.58
N GLY A 71 4.78 1.18 27.59
CA GLY A 71 5.53 2.41 27.41
C GLY A 71 7.04 2.17 27.46
N LEU A 72 7.80 2.56 26.43
CA LEU A 72 9.26 2.69 26.52
C LEU A 72 9.57 3.97 27.30
N SER A 73 9.82 3.80 28.61
CA SER A 73 9.95 4.90 29.58
C SER A 73 11.37 5.38 29.73
N ARG A 74 12.36 4.53 29.42
CA ARG A 74 13.79 4.83 29.48
C ARG A 74 14.47 4.24 28.26
N PHE A 75 15.32 5.04 27.62
CA PHE A 75 16.18 4.60 26.54
C PHE A 75 17.49 5.38 26.60
N LEU A 76 18.56 4.68 26.86
CA LEU A 76 19.90 5.23 26.97
C LEU A 76 20.84 4.45 26.06
N ILE A 77 21.53 5.14 25.19
CA ILE A 77 22.85 4.77 24.65
C ILE A 77 23.81 5.73 25.31
N ARG A 78 24.83 5.19 25.95
CA ARG A 78 25.80 5.98 26.73
C ARG A 78 26.45 7.06 25.87
N PRO A 79 26.58 8.29 26.35
CA PRO A 79 27.20 9.39 25.60
C PRO A 79 28.63 9.07 25.11
N SER A 80 29.35 8.21 25.85
CA SER A 80 30.69 7.74 25.49
C SER A 80 30.72 6.75 24.32
N VAL A 81 29.57 6.23 23.87
CA VAL A 81 29.50 5.19 22.83
C VAL A 81 29.11 5.84 21.49
N HIS A 82 30.10 5.90 20.60
CA HIS A 82 29.91 6.46 19.25
C HIS A 82 29.90 5.34 18.20
N CYS A 83 28.72 4.74 17.99
CA CYS A 83 28.53 3.70 16.99
C CYS A 83 27.32 4.03 16.09
N ARG A 84 27.56 4.11 14.79
CA ARG A 84 26.53 4.45 13.82
C ARG A 84 25.39 3.43 13.86
N ASN A 85 24.16 3.91 13.86
CA ASN A 85 22.91 3.12 13.87
C ASN A 85 22.74 2.22 15.12
N LEU A 86 23.56 2.33 16.15
CA LEU A 86 23.46 1.49 17.35
C LEU A 86 22.09 1.65 18.02
N ALA A 87 21.60 2.87 18.19
CA ALA A 87 20.33 3.15 18.86
C ALA A 87 19.15 2.45 18.16
N SER A 88 19.03 2.56 16.83
CA SER A 88 17.97 1.90 16.09
C SER A 88 18.09 0.38 16.07
N ARG A 89 19.33 -0.16 16.01
CA ARG A 89 19.58 -1.60 16.10
C ARG A 89 19.19 -2.16 17.46
N VAL A 90 19.56 -1.46 18.54
CA VAL A 90 19.20 -1.83 19.92
C VAL A 90 17.69 -1.83 20.10
N LEU A 91 16.99 -0.79 19.60
CA LEU A 91 15.51 -0.76 19.61
C LEU A 91 14.92 -1.98 18.90
N GLY A 92 15.39 -2.30 17.69
CA GLY A 92 14.89 -3.46 16.95
C GLY A 92 15.09 -4.78 17.68
N LEU A 93 16.28 -5.01 18.26
CA LEU A 93 16.59 -6.23 19.02
C LEU A 93 15.72 -6.36 20.27
N CYS A 94 15.52 -5.27 21.02
CA CYS A 94 14.68 -5.29 22.22
C CYS A 94 13.20 -5.49 21.88
N LEU A 95 12.71 -4.87 20.81
CA LEU A 95 11.33 -5.05 20.36
C LEU A 95 11.02 -6.47 19.89
N ALA A 96 11.97 -7.13 19.23
CA ALA A 96 11.81 -8.51 18.81
C ALA A 96 11.70 -9.49 20.00
N ARG A 97 12.38 -9.21 21.11
CA ARG A 97 12.32 -10.03 22.34
C ARG A 97 11.13 -9.72 23.23
N LEU A 98 10.70 -8.46 23.26
CA LEU A 98 9.75 -7.93 24.22
C LEU A 98 8.47 -8.76 24.38
N PRO A 99 7.79 -9.24 23.30
CA PRO A 99 6.58 -10.05 23.44
C PRO A 99 6.81 -11.36 24.20
N GLY A 100 7.92 -12.07 23.89
CA GLY A 100 8.26 -13.31 24.56
C GLY A 100 8.64 -13.12 26.04
N ASP A 101 9.48 -12.12 26.31
CA ASP A 101 9.92 -11.81 27.67
C ASP A 101 8.77 -11.30 28.55
N PHE A 102 7.74 -10.64 27.94
CA PHE A 102 6.52 -10.25 28.66
C PHE A 102 5.61 -11.46 28.94
N GLU A 103 5.48 -12.36 27.97
CA GLU A 103 4.71 -13.59 28.11
C GLU A 103 5.30 -14.49 29.21
N GLU A 104 6.61 -14.71 29.20
CA GLU A 104 7.30 -15.48 30.22
C GLU A 104 7.10 -14.90 31.63
N ARG A 105 7.15 -13.58 31.75
CA ARG A 105 7.11 -12.91 33.06
C ARG A 105 5.70 -12.60 33.56
N TYR A 106 4.75 -12.30 32.67
CA TYR A 106 3.43 -11.77 33.02
C TYR A 106 2.25 -12.56 32.42
N GLY A 107 2.53 -13.62 31.62
CA GLY A 107 1.52 -14.51 31.07
C GLY A 107 0.74 -13.94 29.87
N TYR A 108 1.23 -12.85 29.23
CA TYR A 108 0.59 -12.30 28.04
C TYR A 108 1.56 -11.54 27.16
N ARG A 109 1.22 -11.42 25.87
CA ARG A 109 1.98 -10.64 24.88
C ARG A 109 1.40 -9.23 24.74
N PRO A 110 2.20 -8.17 24.85
CA PRO A 110 1.77 -6.84 24.48
C PRO A 110 1.61 -6.72 22.97
N TRP A 111 0.68 -5.85 22.53
CA TRP A 111 0.41 -5.60 21.12
C TRP A 111 1.17 -4.40 20.58
N LEU A 112 1.38 -3.40 21.44
CA LEU A 112 1.96 -2.12 21.05
C LEU A 112 2.99 -1.64 22.05
N VAL A 113 3.96 -0.88 21.56
CA VAL A 113 4.83 -0.05 22.40
C VAL A 113 4.61 1.42 22.04
N GLU A 114 4.50 2.28 23.05
CA GLU A 114 4.50 3.73 22.89
C GLU A 114 5.76 4.35 23.48
N SER A 115 6.17 5.50 22.97
CA SER A 115 7.28 6.30 23.52
C SER A 115 7.05 7.79 23.28
N PHE A 116 7.66 8.61 24.12
CA PHE A 116 7.58 10.07 24.07
C PHE A 116 8.95 10.66 23.79
N VAL A 117 9.05 11.45 22.72
CA VAL A 117 10.30 12.08 22.28
C VAL A 117 10.16 13.58 22.41
N ASP A 118 11.02 14.17 23.24
CA ASP A 118 11.13 15.63 23.36
C ASP A 118 11.94 16.16 22.18
N VAL A 119 11.24 16.74 21.20
CA VAL A 119 11.87 17.24 19.97
C VAL A 119 12.76 18.46 20.18
N SER A 120 12.65 19.14 21.31
CA SER A 120 13.58 20.22 21.67
C SER A 120 14.97 19.70 22.04
N GLN A 121 15.08 18.45 22.44
CA GLN A 121 16.33 17.83 22.87
C GLN A 121 16.89 16.82 21.86
N VAL A 122 16.00 16.04 21.19
CA VAL A 122 16.43 14.99 20.27
C VAL A 122 15.51 14.90 19.06
N ALA A 123 16.07 14.72 17.87
CA ALA A 123 15.31 14.63 16.62
C ALA A 123 14.50 13.34 16.43
N GLY A 124 14.58 12.36 17.34
CA GLY A 124 13.86 11.10 17.26
C GLY A 124 14.23 10.20 16.07
N THR A 125 15.39 10.42 15.45
CA THR A 125 15.82 9.70 14.24
C THR A 125 15.95 8.20 14.44
N CYS A 126 16.37 7.74 15.63
CA CYS A 126 16.49 6.32 15.94
C CYS A 126 15.14 5.60 15.97
N PHE A 127 14.06 6.29 16.41
CA PHE A 127 12.69 5.74 16.38
C PHE A 127 12.21 5.57 14.94
N ARG A 128 12.41 6.59 14.11
CA ARG A 128 12.08 6.51 12.68
C ARG A 128 12.87 5.41 11.97
N ALA A 129 14.18 5.31 12.25
CA ALA A 129 15.04 4.27 11.69
C ALA A 129 14.70 2.85 12.20
N ALA A 130 14.02 2.74 13.34
CA ALA A 130 13.54 1.46 13.90
C ALA A 130 12.05 1.21 13.60
N ASN A 131 11.50 1.83 12.55
CA ASN A 131 10.12 1.65 12.04
C ASN A 131 8.99 2.04 13.01
N TRP A 132 9.28 2.92 13.97
CA TRP A 132 8.23 3.49 14.80
C TRP A 132 7.42 4.52 14.03
N ARG A 133 6.13 4.59 14.33
CA ARG A 133 5.21 5.55 13.72
C ARG A 133 4.97 6.72 14.65
N ARG A 134 5.17 7.95 14.15
CA ARG A 134 4.73 9.15 14.85
C ARG A 134 3.23 9.29 14.67
N VAL A 135 2.48 9.37 15.77
CA VAL A 135 1.00 9.38 15.74
C VAL A 135 0.39 10.68 16.24
N GLY A 136 1.20 11.58 16.77
CA GLY A 136 0.74 12.89 17.25
C GLY A 136 1.71 13.49 18.26
N GLN A 137 1.19 14.39 19.11
CA GLN A 137 1.94 15.10 20.13
C GLN A 137 1.22 15.10 21.47
N THR A 138 1.98 15.19 22.57
CA THR A 138 1.43 15.44 23.89
C THR A 138 0.97 16.89 24.02
N ARG A 139 0.04 17.12 24.92
CA ARG A 139 -0.47 18.48 25.20
C ARG A 139 0.38 19.27 26.20
N GLY A 140 1.64 18.86 26.46
CA GLY A 140 2.51 19.51 27.43
C GLY A 140 2.02 19.44 28.87
N ARG A 141 1.31 18.37 29.25
CA ARG A 141 0.81 18.15 30.62
C ARG A 141 1.55 17.01 31.29
N GLY A 142 2.01 17.23 32.48
CA GLY A 142 2.62 16.21 33.34
C GLY A 142 1.64 15.12 33.78
N ARG A 143 2.17 13.93 34.10
CA ARG A 143 1.35 12.78 34.53
C ARG A 143 0.54 13.03 35.80
N GLN A 144 1.00 13.94 36.67
CA GLN A 144 0.39 14.27 37.98
C GLN A 144 -0.23 15.67 38.01
N ASP A 145 -0.25 16.39 36.89
CA ASP A 145 -0.80 17.73 36.84
C ASP A 145 -2.35 17.72 36.83
N ARG A 146 -2.92 17.50 38.02
CA ARG A 146 -4.37 17.53 38.24
C ARG A 146 -4.97 18.92 38.04
N PHE A 147 -4.19 19.98 38.21
CA PHE A 147 -4.64 21.37 38.20
C PHE A 147 -4.24 22.15 36.93
N ARG A 148 -3.62 21.51 35.94
CA ARG A 148 -3.18 22.11 34.67
C ARG A 148 -2.19 23.27 34.85
N GLN A 149 -1.36 23.23 35.87
CA GLN A 149 -0.49 24.33 36.27
C GLN A 149 0.98 24.15 35.82
N ALA A 150 1.40 22.92 35.58
CA ALA A 150 2.78 22.64 35.13
C ALA A 150 2.83 22.39 33.62
N ALA A 151 3.39 23.34 32.86
CA ALA A 151 3.69 23.13 31.46
C ALA A 151 4.93 22.23 31.34
N GLU A 152 4.75 20.97 30.89
CA GLU A 152 5.84 20.17 30.38
C GLU A 152 6.08 20.47 28.88
N THR A 153 7.26 20.12 28.37
CA THR A 153 7.54 20.24 26.95
C THR A 153 6.60 19.35 26.13
N VAL A 154 6.17 19.86 24.97
CA VAL A 154 5.40 19.06 24.01
C VAL A 154 6.32 18.00 23.45
N LYS A 155 5.87 16.74 23.47
CA LYS A 155 6.65 15.58 23.02
C LYS A 155 5.93 14.90 21.85
N ASP A 156 6.68 14.46 20.87
CA ASP A 156 6.16 13.59 19.83
C ASP A 156 5.81 12.23 20.42
N ILE A 157 4.68 11.70 20.00
CA ILE A 157 4.20 10.37 20.39
C ILE A 157 4.58 9.41 19.29
N TYR A 158 5.39 8.41 19.63
CA TYR A 158 5.75 7.31 18.74
C TYR A 158 5.11 6.03 19.22
N VAL A 159 4.63 5.21 18.28
CA VAL A 159 4.11 3.87 18.55
C VAL A 159 4.77 2.84 17.64
N TYR A 160 4.91 1.62 18.14
CA TYR A 160 5.41 0.47 17.41
C TYR A 160 4.48 -0.73 17.59
N PRO A 161 3.84 -1.24 16.53
CA PRO A 161 3.07 -2.48 16.59
C PRO A 161 4.01 -3.67 16.77
N LEU A 162 3.89 -4.38 17.89
CA LEU A 162 4.52 -5.67 18.13
C LEU A 162 3.71 -6.79 17.45
N GLU A 163 2.39 -6.61 17.41
CA GLU A 163 1.44 -7.45 16.71
C GLU A 163 0.81 -6.64 15.57
N PRO A 164 1.17 -6.90 14.30
CA PRO A 164 0.66 -6.13 13.16
C PRO A 164 -0.88 -6.14 13.05
N ALA A 165 -1.49 -7.28 13.41
CA ALA A 165 -2.94 -7.45 13.34
C ALA A 165 -3.67 -7.11 14.67
N PHE A 166 -3.07 -6.36 15.58
CA PHE A 166 -3.62 -6.09 16.90
C PHE A 166 -5.05 -5.52 16.89
N ARG A 167 -5.42 -4.80 15.85
CA ARG A 167 -6.77 -4.25 15.70
C ARG A 167 -7.85 -5.32 15.54
N VAL A 168 -7.49 -6.44 14.92
CA VAL A 168 -8.41 -7.59 14.79
C VAL A 168 -8.82 -8.13 16.16
N HIS A 169 -7.89 -8.12 17.14
CA HIS A 169 -8.20 -8.51 18.53
C HIS A 169 -9.16 -7.53 19.22
N LEU A 170 -9.30 -6.33 18.70
CA LEU A 170 -10.26 -5.32 19.17
C LEU A 170 -11.60 -5.35 18.41
N GLY A 171 -11.76 -6.26 17.45
CA GLY A 171 -12.90 -6.25 16.52
C GLY A 171 -12.93 -5.03 15.61
N LEU A 172 -11.76 -4.37 15.41
CA LEU A 172 -11.60 -3.22 14.55
C LEU A 172 -11.04 -3.65 13.19
N PRO A 173 -11.31 -2.89 12.12
CA PRO A 173 -10.67 -3.11 10.83
C PRO A 173 -9.15 -3.08 10.96
N ALA A 174 -8.45 -3.96 10.25
CA ALA A 174 -6.99 -4.08 10.32
C ALA A 174 -6.25 -2.76 9.98
N ASP A 175 -6.86 -1.92 9.18
CA ASP A 175 -6.36 -0.60 8.74
C ASP A 175 -6.59 0.56 9.75
N GLY A 176 -7.18 0.27 10.92
CA GLY A 176 -7.39 1.26 11.99
C GLY A 176 -8.73 1.98 11.97
N GLY A 177 -9.73 1.39 11.33
CA GLY A 177 -11.12 1.89 11.43
C GLY A 177 -11.33 3.26 10.80
N ARG A 178 -10.51 3.63 9.85
CA ARG A 178 -10.80 4.78 9.00
C ARG A 178 -11.95 4.38 8.10
N GLY A 179 -13.11 4.98 8.31
CA GLY A 179 -14.29 4.77 7.49
C GLY A 179 -14.06 5.09 6.00
N PRO A 180 -15.12 4.98 5.18
CA PRO A 180 -15.04 5.37 3.78
C PRO A 180 -14.45 6.77 3.62
N LEU A 181 -13.65 6.98 2.58
CA LEU A 181 -13.12 8.28 2.20
C LEU A 181 -14.04 8.95 1.18
N GLY A 182 -14.16 10.27 1.24
CA GLY A 182 -14.69 11.02 0.10
C GLY A 182 -13.77 10.83 -1.13
N PRO A 183 -14.29 11.03 -2.36
CA PRO A 183 -13.52 10.77 -3.58
C PRO A 183 -12.18 11.51 -3.67
N ALA A 184 -12.08 12.71 -3.10
CA ALA A 184 -10.86 13.52 -3.06
C ALA A 184 -10.18 13.52 -1.69
N GLU A 185 -10.75 12.86 -0.68
CA GLU A 185 -10.18 12.84 0.67
C GLU A 185 -8.90 12.02 0.70
N GLY A 186 -7.88 12.52 1.39
CA GLY A 186 -6.58 11.88 1.45
C GLY A 186 -5.65 12.26 0.29
N LEU A 187 -6.06 13.15 -0.61
CA LEU A 187 -5.28 13.64 -1.76
C LEU A 187 -4.89 15.11 -1.58
N GLU A 188 -4.57 15.53 -0.36
CA GLU A 188 -4.08 16.88 -0.07
C GLU A 188 -2.79 17.16 -0.84
N ALA A 189 -2.72 18.35 -1.48
CA ALA A 189 -1.70 18.71 -2.47
C ALA A 189 -0.25 18.48 -1.98
N ASP A 190 0.03 18.76 -0.71
CA ASP A 190 1.39 18.70 -0.19
C ASP A 190 1.80 17.31 0.33
N HIS A 191 0.83 16.45 0.67
CA HIS A 191 1.08 15.18 1.35
C HIS A 191 0.48 13.96 0.65
N TRP A 192 -0.08 14.12 -0.55
CA TRP A 192 -0.76 13.04 -1.27
C TRP A 192 0.11 11.78 -1.43
N ALA A 193 1.39 11.93 -1.76
CA ALA A 193 2.27 10.79 -1.99
C ALA A 193 2.56 10.01 -0.69
N GLU A 194 2.65 10.68 0.47
CA GLU A 194 2.76 10.02 1.77
C GLU A 194 1.45 9.30 2.13
N GLN A 195 0.31 9.90 1.82
CA GLN A 195 -0.99 9.31 2.06
C GLN A 195 -1.22 8.06 1.21
N GLU A 196 -0.82 8.09 -0.06
CA GLU A 196 -1.00 7.00 -1.02
C GLU A 196 0.04 5.88 -0.87
N PHE A 197 1.31 6.20 -0.55
CA PHE A 197 2.41 5.24 -0.61
C PHE A 197 3.20 5.07 0.70
N GLY A 198 3.03 5.96 1.69
CA GLY A 198 3.81 5.94 2.92
C GLY A 198 3.64 4.68 3.77
N GLY A 199 2.52 3.96 3.58
CA GLY A 199 2.23 2.67 4.23
C GLY A 199 2.79 1.43 3.54
N ALA A 200 3.57 1.57 2.45
CA ALA A 200 4.10 0.43 1.69
C ALA A 200 4.99 -0.49 2.57
N PRO A 201 4.69 -1.81 2.61
CA PRO A 201 5.39 -2.76 3.47
C PRO A 201 6.70 -3.25 2.83
N LEU A 202 7.66 -2.34 2.62
CA LEU A 202 8.91 -2.62 1.91
C LEU A 202 10.05 -3.14 2.82
N GLY A 203 9.73 -3.53 4.06
CA GLY A 203 10.71 -4.06 5.01
C GLY A 203 11.59 -2.99 5.68
N ASP A 204 11.86 -1.86 5.02
CA ASP A 204 12.62 -0.73 5.57
C ASP A 204 11.88 0.59 5.29
N ARG A 205 11.62 1.35 6.35
CA ARG A 205 10.94 2.65 6.26
C ARG A 205 11.66 3.66 5.34
N ARG A 206 12.97 3.53 5.19
CA ARG A 206 13.73 4.37 4.25
C ARG A 206 13.34 4.08 2.80
N LEU A 207 12.99 2.84 2.48
CA LEU A 207 12.48 2.47 1.15
C LEU A 207 11.10 3.07 0.93
N SER A 208 10.20 3.00 1.93
CA SER A 208 8.87 3.65 1.85
C SER A 208 9.01 5.19 1.69
N ALA A 209 9.91 5.83 2.42
CA ALA A 209 10.19 7.25 2.26
C ALA A 209 10.74 7.59 0.86
N ARG A 210 11.61 6.75 0.29
CA ARG A 210 12.09 6.91 -1.09
C ARG A 210 10.98 6.72 -2.11
N LEU A 211 10.10 5.74 -1.89
CA LEU A 211 8.91 5.55 -2.75
C LEU A 211 8.05 6.81 -2.79
N VAL A 212 7.74 7.38 -1.62
CA VAL A 212 6.96 8.62 -1.49
C VAL A 212 7.64 9.77 -2.24
N GLN A 213 8.93 9.99 -2.01
CA GLN A 213 9.69 11.04 -2.68
C GLN A 213 9.73 10.84 -4.20
N SER A 214 9.93 9.60 -4.64
CA SER A 214 9.97 9.26 -6.07
C SER A 214 8.61 9.46 -6.73
N ALA A 215 7.53 9.05 -6.08
CA ALA A 215 6.16 9.22 -6.58
C ALA A 215 5.80 10.73 -6.69
N ALA A 216 6.10 11.51 -5.65
CA ALA A 216 5.87 12.96 -5.65
C ALA A 216 6.64 13.67 -6.77
N ALA A 217 7.92 13.32 -6.95
CA ALA A 217 8.75 13.88 -8.00
C ALA A 217 8.26 13.48 -9.41
N GLN A 218 7.89 12.21 -9.61
CA GLN A 218 7.41 11.70 -10.89
C GLN A 218 6.08 12.36 -11.30
N ALA A 219 5.19 12.63 -10.36
CA ALA A 219 3.91 13.29 -10.63
C ALA A 219 4.08 14.74 -11.12
N GLN A 220 5.14 15.42 -10.71
CA GLN A 220 5.43 16.77 -11.21
C GLN A 220 5.88 16.78 -12.68
N ARG A 221 6.40 15.65 -13.19
CA ARG A 221 6.91 15.52 -14.56
C ARG A 221 6.53 14.15 -15.15
N PRO A 222 5.24 13.91 -15.38
CA PRO A 222 4.77 12.64 -15.92
C PRO A 222 5.37 12.37 -17.31
N GLY A 223 5.68 11.11 -17.57
CA GLY A 223 6.23 10.66 -18.86
C GLY A 223 7.73 10.92 -19.06
N ARG A 224 8.45 11.45 -18.05
CA ARG A 224 9.91 11.56 -18.08
C ARG A 224 10.57 10.40 -17.34
N ALA A 225 11.74 9.96 -17.82
CA ALA A 225 12.59 9.05 -17.06
C ALA A 225 13.01 9.72 -15.72
N PHE A 226 13.19 8.94 -14.67
CA PHE A 226 13.44 9.49 -13.33
C PHE A 226 14.71 10.36 -13.25
N SER A 227 15.75 10.03 -14.03
CA SER A 227 16.94 10.87 -14.14
C SER A 227 16.63 12.30 -14.63
N GLY A 228 15.67 12.45 -15.55
CA GLY A 228 15.18 13.73 -16.03
C GLY A 228 14.24 14.43 -15.04
N VAL A 229 13.54 13.67 -14.20
CA VAL A 229 12.67 14.17 -13.13
C VAL A 229 13.51 14.78 -12.01
N ALA A 230 14.58 14.12 -11.60
CA ALA A 230 15.45 14.51 -10.48
C ALA A 230 16.32 15.74 -10.76
N GLN A 231 16.35 16.29 -11.99
CA GLN A 231 16.99 17.56 -12.34
C GLN A 231 18.45 17.72 -11.85
N GLY A 232 19.23 16.65 -11.86
CA GLY A 232 20.62 16.67 -11.39
C GLY A 232 20.80 16.37 -9.91
N ASP A 233 19.73 16.11 -9.16
CA ASP A 233 19.82 15.57 -7.79
C ASP A 233 20.26 14.10 -7.84
N TRP A 234 21.60 13.90 -7.87
CA TRP A 234 22.23 12.58 -7.89
C TRP A 234 21.85 11.69 -6.69
N PRO A 235 21.75 12.20 -5.45
CA PRO A 235 21.21 11.46 -4.31
C PRO A 235 19.82 10.89 -4.55
N ALA A 236 18.91 11.69 -5.12
CA ALA A 236 17.55 11.25 -5.47
C ALA A 236 17.56 10.16 -6.54
N VAL A 237 18.36 10.31 -7.61
CA VAL A 237 18.54 9.31 -8.67
C VAL A 237 19.05 7.98 -8.09
N LYS A 238 20.12 8.03 -7.29
CA LYS A 238 20.64 6.84 -6.60
C LYS A 238 19.63 6.22 -5.63
N GLY A 239 18.85 7.06 -4.95
CA GLY A 239 17.77 6.62 -4.07
C GLY A 239 16.71 5.84 -4.82
N TYR A 240 16.28 6.33 -5.98
CA TYR A 240 15.33 5.67 -6.85
C TYR A 240 15.83 4.32 -7.39
N TYR A 241 17.06 4.28 -7.94
CA TYR A 241 17.63 3.02 -8.42
C TYR A 241 17.78 1.99 -7.29
N ARG A 242 18.17 2.40 -6.10
CA ARG A 242 18.19 1.50 -4.93
C ARG A 242 16.81 1.04 -4.46
N LEU A 243 15.74 1.73 -4.83
CA LEU A 243 14.38 1.29 -4.56
C LEU A 243 13.93 0.20 -5.54
N ILE A 244 14.29 0.34 -6.82
CA ILE A 244 13.84 -0.59 -7.88
C ILE A 244 14.80 -1.75 -8.14
N ASP A 245 16.04 -1.65 -7.68
CA ASP A 245 17.09 -2.67 -7.84
C ASP A 245 17.17 -3.53 -6.56
N HIS A 246 16.11 -4.30 -6.33
CA HIS A 246 16.01 -5.24 -5.21
C HIS A 246 15.91 -6.67 -5.72
N PRO A 247 16.45 -7.66 -4.99
CA PRO A 247 16.28 -9.08 -5.30
C PRO A 247 14.79 -9.49 -5.36
N ASP A 248 14.47 -10.49 -6.17
CA ASP A 248 13.11 -10.97 -6.35
C ASP A 248 12.47 -11.54 -5.08
N ASP A 249 13.28 -12.01 -4.12
CA ASP A 249 12.86 -12.50 -2.81
C ASP A 249 12.71 -11.38 -1.75
N SER A 250 12.93 -10.13 -2.13
CA SER A 250 12.80 -8.99 -1.23
C SER A 250 11.33 -8.60 -0.98
N ALA A 251 11.09 -7.78 0.05
CA ALA A 251 9.78 -7.19 0.30
C ALA A 251 9.38 -6.11 -0.73
N VAL A 252 10.29 -5.69 -1.59
CA VAL A 252 10.04 -4.66 -2.62
C VAL A 252 9.54 -5.33 -3.89
N THR A 253 8.22 -5.41 -3.99
CA THR A 253 7.52 -5.99 -5.16
C THR A 253 6.51 -4.99 -5.72
N PRO A 254 6.10 -5.12 -6.99
CA PRO A 254 5.01 -4.29 -7.54
C PRO A 254 3.75 -4.32 -6.66
N ALA A 255 3.38 -5.49 -6.14
CA ALA A 255 2.23 -5.67 -5.26
C ALA A 255 2.39 -4.92 -3.93
N SER A 256 3.57 -4.99 -3.29
CA SER A 256 3.83 -4.27 -2.03
C SER A 256 3.89 -2.75 -2.22
N ILE A 257 4.36 -2.29 -3.37
CA ILE A 257 4.37 -0.87 -3.75
C ILE A 257 2.95 -0.35 -3.96
N LEU A 258 2.13 -1.09 -4.72
CA LEU A 258 0.75 -0.67 -5.05
C LEU A 258 -0.22 -0.84 -3.88
N ARG A 259 0.04 -1.73 -2.94
CA ARG A 259 -0.86 -2.12 -1.86
C ARG A 259 -1.48 -0.93 -1.10
N PRO A 260 -0.74 0.06 -0.56
CA PRO A 260 -1.36 1.14 0.21
C PRO A 260 -2.24 2.04 -0.67
N HIS A 261 -1.88 2.29 -1.94
CA HIS A 261 -2.71 3.00 -2.90
C HIS A 261 -4.03 2.25 -3.17
N ARG A 262 -3.94 0.93 -3.36
CA ARG A 262 -5.12 0.07 -3.53
C ARG A 262 -6.04 0.14 -2.29
N GLU A 263 -5.49 0.07 -1.08
CA GLU A 263 -6.25 0.21 0.17
C GLU A 263 -6.98 1.56 0.26
N GLN A 264 -6.33 2.66 -0.11
CA GLN A 264 -6.97 3.98 -0.18
C GLN A 264 -8.05 4.04 -1.28
N THR A 265 -7.79 3.44 -2.43
CA THR A 265 -8.77 3.34 -3.53
C THR A 265 -10.03 2.63 -3.06
N VAL A 266 -9.91 1.45 -2.44
CA VAL A 266 -11.04 0.69 -1.90
C VAL A 266 -11.84 1.53 -0.89
N ARG A 267 -11.17 2.28 -0.02
CA ARG A 267 -11.84 3.17 0.94
C ARG A 267 -12.61 4.31 0.28
N ARG A 268 -12.10 4.89 -0.82
CA ARG A 268 -12.82 5.90 -1.62
C ARG A 268 -14.01 5.30 -2.35
N MET A 269 -13.91 4.03 -2.76
CA MET A 269 -15.01 3.30 -3.39
C MET A 269 -16.16 3.00 -2.42
N GLN A 270 -15.89 2.69 -1.17
CA GLN A 270 -16.90 2.32 -0.15
C GLN A 270 -17.99 3.38 0.06
N GLY A 271 -17.70 4.66 -0.19
CA GLY A 271 -18.67 5.75 -0.08
C GLY A 271 -19.54 5.96 -1.32
N GLN A 272 -19.31 5.20 -2.41
CA GLN A 272 -20.00 5.40 -3.69
C GLN A 272 -21.19 4.44 -3.85
N ARG A 273 -22.25 4.92 -4.51
CA ARG A 273 -23.39 4.06 -4.89
C ARG A 273 -23.03 3.10 -6.03
N LEU A 274 -22.25 3.58 -6.99
CA LEU A 274 -21.78 2.83 -8.15
C LEU A 274 -20.33 3.21 -8.45
N VAL A 275 -19.50 2.22 -8.74
CA VAL A 275 -18.12 2.42 -9.20
C VAL A 275 -17.92 1.68 -10.52
N LEU A 276 -17.32 2.37 -11.47
CA LEU A 276 -16.86 1.80 -12.73
C LEU A 276 -15.43 1.29 -12.54
N CYS A 277 -15.21 -0.01 -12.69
CA CYS A 277 -13.90 -0.63 -12.73
C CYS A 277 -13.50 -0.77 -14.20
N VAL A 278 -12.72 0.17 -14.70
CA VAL A 278 -12.32 0.22 -16.12
C VAL A 278 -11.02 -0.57 -16.27
N HIS A 279 -11.08 -1.59 -17.11
CA HIS A 279 -9.93 -2.48 -17.38
C HIS A 279 -9.36 -2.17 -18.76
N ASP A 280 -8.03 -2.14 -18.84
CA ASP A 280 -7.33 -1.95 -20.11
C ASP A 280 -5.96 -2.62 -20.10
N GLY A 281 -5.56 -3.12 -21.28
CA GLY A 281 -4.25 -3.69 -21.55
C GLY A 281 -3.36 -2.71 -22.33
N SER A 282 -2.08 -2.67 -22.01
CA SER A 282 -1.10 -1.82 -22.71
C SER A 282 0.22 -2.56 -22.88
N ASP A 283 0.73 -2.55 -24.10
CA ASP A 283 2.05 -3.11 -24.39
C ASP A 283 3.15 -2.08 -24.11
N LEU A 284 4.12 -2.48 -23.32
CA LEU A 284 5.34 -1.72 -23.04
C LEU A 284 6.45 -2.24 -23.94
N ASP A 285 6.70 -1.56 -25.06
CA ASP A 285 7.66 -1.97 -26.08
C ASP A 285 9.09 -1.61 -25.66
N TYR A 286 9.89 -2.64 -25.44
CA TYR A 286 11.31 -2.59 -25.12
C TYR A 286 12.18 -3.27 -26.20
N THR A 287 11.69 -3.43 -27.42
CA THR A 287 12.39 -4.07 -28.53
C THR A 287 13.80 -3.49 -28.79
N GLY A 288 13.96 -2.18 -28.54
CA GLY A 288 15.25 -1.50 -28.67
C GLY A 288 16.27 -1.85 -27.55
N LEU A 289 15.88 -2.57 -26.51
CA LEU A 289 16.76 -2.97 -25.39
C LEU A 289 17.20 -4.44 -25.54
N ALA A 290 18.04 -4.71 -26.51
CA ALA A 290 18.45 -6.07 -26.92
C ALA A 290 19.03 -6.91 -25.76
N GLN A 291 19.65 -6.29 -24.76
CA GLN A 291 20.30 -6.97 -23.64
C GLN A 291 19.37 -7.09 -22.40
N CYS A 292 18.15 -6.58 -22.47
CA CYS A 292 17.21 -6.69 -21.35
C CYS A 292 16.67 -8.13 -21.28
N ALA A 293 16.98 -8.82 -20.19
CA ALA A 293 16.44 -10.16 -19.92
C ALA A 293 14.98 -10.08 -19.42
N GLY A 294 14.24 -11.19 -19.51
CA GLY A 294 12.87 -11.29 -18.95
C GLY A 294 11.78 -10.62 -19.79
N LEU A 295 12.08 -10.11 -20.99
CA LEU A 295 11.08 -9.56 -21.91
C LEU A 295 10.36 -10.67 -22.68
N GLY A 296 9.04 -10.61 -22.76
CA GLY A 296 8.20 -11.46 -23.58
C GLY A 296 8.02 -10.94 -25.01
N VAL A 297 7.22 -11.66 -25.82
CA VAL A 297 6.83 -11.26 -27.18
C VAL A 297 5.47 -10.58 -27.12
N ILE A 298 5.44 -9.26 -27.38
CA ILE A 298 4.21 -8.45 -27.36
C ILE A 298 3.58 -8.25 -28.73
N GLY A 299 4.22 -8.74 -29.79
CA GLY A 299 3.69 -8.69 -31.14
C GLY A 299 4.64 -9.28 -32.17
N THR A 300 4.09 -9.72 -33.31
CA THR A 300 4.86 -10.21 -34.46
C THR A 300 4.48 -9.41 -35.68
N HIS A 301 5.46 -8.80 -36.33
CA HIS A 301 5.28 -8.07 -37.57
C HIS A 301 5.02 -9.01 -38.74
N GLN A 302 4.46 -8.51 -39.83
CA GLN A 302 4.24 -9.28 -41.08
C GLN A 302 5.54 -9.85 -41.68
N THR A 303 6.68 -9.27 -41.33
CA THR A 303 8.02 -9.72 -41.72
C THR A 303 8.56 -10.85 -40.85
N GLY A 304 7.81 -11.32 -39.86
CA GLY A 304 8.27 -12.28 -38.85
C GLY A 304 9.09 -11.68 -37.70
N ALA A 305 9.45 -10.40 -37.76
CA ALA A 305 10.15 -9.75 -36.66
C ALA A 305 9.24 -9.63 -35.44
N GLN A 306 9.75 -9.97 -34.23
CA GLN A 306 9.01 -9.93 -32.98
C GLN A 306 9.35 -8.65 -32.24
N SER A 307 8.29 -7.97 -31.74
CA SER A 307 8.43 -6.92 -30.72
C SER A 307 8.53 -7.56 -29.32
N ARG A 308 9.49 -7.09 -28.55
CA ARG A 308 9.75 -7.60 -27.19
C ARG A 308 9.38 -6.57 -26.13
N GLY A 309 8.75 -7.02 -25.07
CA GLY A 309 8.30 -6.12 -24.01
C GLY A 309 7.54 -6.81 -22.90
N LEU A 310 6.73 -6.03 -22.23
CA LEU A 310 5.83 -6.46 -21.16
C LEU A 310 4.40 -6.06 -21.52
N HIS A 311 3.45 -6.87 -21.11
CA HIS A 311 2.03 -6.53 -21.14
C HIS A 311 1.59 -6.03 -19.77
N LEU A 312 1.15 -4.77 -19.68
CA LEU A 312 0.55 -4.17 -18.49
C LEU A 312 -0.96 -4.28 -18.58
N HIS A 313 -1.59 -4.99 -17.65
CA HIS A 313 -3.04 -4.98 -17.49
C HIS A 313 -3.43 -4.23 -16.21
N SER A 314 -4.29 -3.20 -16.33
CA SER A 314 -4.67 -2.32 -15.25
C SER A 314 -6.17 -2.25 -15.03
N THR A 315 -6.58 -1.96 -13.78
CA THR A 315 -7.96 -1.69 -13.40
C THR A 315 -8.02 -0.35 -12.69
N LEU A 316 -8.68 0.63 -13.30
CA LEU A 316 -8.90 1.96 -12.76
C LEU A 316 -10.33 2.08 -12.22
N ALA A 317 -10.47 2.46 -10.96
CA ALA A 317 -11.77 2.74 -10.35
C ALA A 317 -12.18 4.20 -10.60
N LEU A 318 -13.40 4.42 -11.11
CA LEU A 318 -13.98 5.72 -11.40
C LEU A 318 -15.37 5.85 -10.80
N THR A 319 -15.80 7.07 -10.49
CA THR A 319 -17.24 7.35 -10.30
C THR A 319 -17.98 7.36 -11.66
N PRO A 320 -19.32 7.26 -11.69
CA PRO A 320 -20.08 7.38 -12.94
C PRO A 320 -19.86 8.70 -13.69
N GLU A 321 -19.49 9.75 -12.99
CA GLU A 321 -19.17 11.08 -13.53
C GLU A 321 -17.75 11.15 -14.11
N GLY A 322 -16.96 10.08 -13.95
CA GLY A 322 -15.61 9.97 -14.50
C GLY A 322 -14.50 10.49 -13.55
N LEU A 323 -14.81 10.72 -12.27
CA LEU A 323 -13.78 11.10 -11.30
C LEU A 323 -12.95 9.87 -10.91
N PRO A 324 -11.61 9.89 -11.08
CA PRO A 324 -10.75 8.79 -10.69
C PRO A 324 -10.72 8.60 -9.17
N LEU A 325 -10.96 7.37 -8.71
CA LEU A 325 -10.83 6.98 -7.31
C LEU A 325 -9.47 6.35 -7.01
N GLY A 326 -8.81 5.79 -8.02
CA GLY A 326 -7.49 5.19 -7.95
C GLY A 326 -7.36 3.89 -8.73
N VAL A 327 -6.18 3.28 -8.67
CA VAL A 327 -5.86 2.02 -9.34
C VAL A 327 -6.06 0.85 -8.37
N LEU A 328 -6.88 -0.12 -8.75
CA LEU A 328 -7.10 -1.35 -7.98
C LEU A 328 -6.04 -2.41 -8.28
N ARG A 329 -5.66 -2.52 -9.56
CA ARG A 329 -4.73 -3.52 -10.05
C ARG A 329 -3.86 -2.93 -11.15
N ALA A 330 -2.57 -3.24 -11.12
CA ALA A 330 -1.65 -3.02 -12.21
C ALA A 330 -0.65 -4.18 -12.22
N GLU A 331 -0.73 -5.03 -13.21
CA GLU A 331 0.10 -6.23 -13.33
C GLU A 331 0.82 -6.23 -14.66
N CYS A 332 2.16 -6.36 -14.59
CA CYS A 332 3.01 -6.52 -15.73
C CYS A 332 3.38 -8.00 -15.90
N THR A 333 3.14 -8.54 -17.08
CA THR A 333 3.54 -9.90 -17.45
C THR A 333 4.45 -9.86 -18.68
N ALA A 334 5.36 -10.84 -18.77
CA ALA A 334 6.13 -11.07 -19.97
C ALA A 334 5.43 -12.17 -20.79
N PRO A 335 4.72 -11.85 -21.90
CA PRO A 335 3.98 -12.85 -22.65
C PRO A 335 4.94 -13.92 -23.19
N THR A 336 4.64 -15.17 -22.92
CA THR A 336 5.43 -16.30 -23.40
C THR A 336 4.80 -16.83 -24.68
N PRO A 337 5.54 -16.89 -25.80
CA PRO A 337 5.03 -17.51 -27.01
C PRO A 337 4.65 -18.97 -26.73
N LYS A 338 3.68 -19.46 -27.48
CA LYS A 338 3.35 -20.88 -27.47
C LYS A 338 4.64 -21.68 -27.70
N PRO A 339 4.92 -22.73 -26.90
CA PRO A 339 6.12 -23.55 -27.08
C PRO A 339 6.20 -24.14 -28.50
N ASP A 340 7.40 -24.21 -29.05
CA ASP A 340 7.63 -24.87 -30.33
C ASP A 340 7.17 -26.34 -30.25
N GLY A 341 6.36 -26.76 -31.21
CA GLY A 341 5.79 -28.12 -31.25
C GLY A 341 4.48 -28.28 -30.44
N ASP A 342 3.94 -27.25 -29.85
CA ASP A 342 2.60 -27.31 -29.26
C ASP A 342 1.53 -27.07 -30.34
N ASP A 343 1.03 -28.16 -30.93
CA ASP A 343 0.02 -28.14 -32.01
C ASP A 343 -1.43 -28.07 -31.47
N ARG A 344 -1.64 -27.91 -30.16
CA ARG A 344 -2.99 -27.77 -29.61
C ARG A 344 -3.71 -26.59 -30.26
N PRO A 345 -4.95 -26.76 -30.76
CA PRO A 345 -5.72 -25.61 -31.23
C PRO A 345 -6.00 -24.65 -30.07
N THR A 346 -6.09 -23.36 -30.34
CA THR A 346 -6.33 -22.33 -29.30
C THR A 346 -7.57 -22.63 -28.46
N SER A 347 -8.57 -23.32 -29.01
CA SER A 347 -9.77 -23.75 -28.29
C SER A 347 -9.52 -24.84 -27.24
N ALA A 348 -8.46 -25.63 -27.38
CA ALA A 348 -8.08 -26.70 -26.45
C ALA A 348 -7.10 -26.21 -25.36
N ILE A 349 -6.58 -25.00 -25.45
CA ILE A 349 -5.71 -24.42 -24.43
C ILE A 349 -6.60 -23.94 -23.27
N PRO A 350 -6.33 -24.32 -22.01
CA PRO A 350 -7.02 -23.77 -20.85
C PRO A 350 -6.95 -22.25 -20.83
N VAL A 351 -8.00 -21.59 -20.31
CA VAL A 351 -8.05 -20.12 -20.30
C VAL A 351 -6.96 -19.51 -19.43
N GLU A 352 -6.54 -20.24 -18.39
CA GLU A 352 -5.45 -19.84 -17.48
C GLU A 352 -4.07 -19.77 -18.18
N GLU A 353 -3.88 -20.50 -19.28
CA GLU A 353 -2.66 -20.49 -20.10
C GLU A 353 -2.70 -19.41 -21.21
N LYS A 354 -3.86 -18.74 -21.38
CA LYS A 354 -4.05 -17.71 -22.42
C LYS A 354 -3.72 -16.31 -21.90
N GLU A 355 -3.20 -15.44 -22.74
CA GLU A 355 -3.00 -14.02 -22.43
C GLU A 355 -4.30 -13.32 -21.97
N THR A 356 -5.45 -13.76 -22.50
CA THR A 356 -6.77 -13.25 -22.13
C THR A 356 -7.16 -13.54 -20.68
N PHE A 357 -6.45 -14.41 -19.96
CA PHE A 357 -6.73 -14.69 -18.56
C PHE A 357 -6.62 -13.47 -17.64
N CYS A 358 -5.79 -12.48 -18.01
CA CYS A 358 -5.65 -11.23 -17.27
C CYS A 358 -7.01 -10.50 -17.05
N TRP A 359 -7.95 -10.62 -18.00
CA TRP A 359 -9.30 -10.04 -17.90
C TRP A 359 -10.15 -10.75 -16.84
N ILE A 360 -10.09 -12.08 -16.80
CA ILE A 360 -10.77 -12.89 -15.78
C ILE A 360 -10.18 -12.61 -14.40
N ALA A 361 -8.85 -12.61 -14.28
CA ALA A 361 -8.16 -12.34 -13.02
C ALA A 361 -8.52 -10.95 -12.47
N ALA A 362 -8.57 -9.93 -13.33
CA ALA A 362 -8.97 -8.58 -12.93
C ALA A 362 -10.45 -8.51 -12.52
N HIS A 363 -11.35 -9.23 -13.19
CA HIS A 363 -12.76 -9.32 -12.78
C HIS A 363 -12.91 -10.02 -11.42
N ARG A 364 -12.20 -11.14 -11.21
CA ARG A 364 -12.18 -11.86 -9.91
C ARG A 364 -11.70 -10.96 -8.76
N GLU A 365 -10.73 -10.10 -9.01
CA GLU A 365 -10.29 -9.13 -8.01
C GLU A 365 -11.38 -8.10 -7.68
N CYS A 366 -12.12 -7.62 -8.68
CA CYS A 366 -13.29 -6.76 -8.44
C CYS A 366 -14.38 -7.48 -7.63
N VAL A 367 -14.59 -8.77 -7.86
CA VAL A 367 -15.54 -9.60 -7.09
C VAL A 367 -15.09 -9.70 -5.63
N ALA A 368 -13.80 -9.93 -5.38
CA ALA A 368 -13.24 -9.97 -4.03
C ALA A 368 -13.41 -8.63 -3.31
N VAL A 369 -13.10 -7.52 -3.98
CA VAL A 369 -13.29 -6.17 -3.44
C VAL A 369 -14.76 -5.87 -3.17
N ALA A 370 -15.69 -6.28 -4.05
CA ALA A 370 -17.12 -6.09 -3.85
C ALA A 370 -17.65 -6.81 -2.60
N ALA A 371 -17.01 -7.90 -2.18
CA ALA A 371 -17.40 -8.61 -0.96
C ALA A 371 -17.14 -7.76 0.31
N GLU A 372 -16.14 -6.87 0.29
CA GLU A 372 -15.80 -5.97 1.38
C GLU A 372 -16.73 -4.72 1.47
N MET A 373 -17.50 -4.46 0.41
CA MET A 373 -18.34 -3.25 0.33
C MET A 373 -19.76 -3.55 -0.19
N PRO A 374 -20.63 -4.20 0.60
CA PRO A 374 -21.95 -4.66 0.16
C PRO A 374 -22.91 -3.55 -0.28
N GLN A 375 -22.66 -2.30 0.11
CA GLN A 375 -23.48 -1.13 -0.23
C GLN A 375 -23.05 -0.46 -1.54
N THR A 376 -21.89 -0.81 -2.10
CA THR A 376 -21.35 -0.25 -3.34
C THR A 376 -21.52 -1.25 -4.47
N ARG A 377 -22.18 -0.84 -5.54
CA ARG A 377 -22.29 -1.62 -6.77
C ARG A 377 -21.05 -1.41 -7.63
N LEU A 378 -20.46 -2.49 -8.11
CA LEU A 378 -19.32 -2.44 -9.03
C LEU A 378 -19.75 -2.88 -10.43
N LEU A 379 -19.20 -2.19 -11.44
CA LEU A 379 -19.38 -2.50 -12.85
C LEU A 379 -18.00 -2.61 -13.51
N SER A 380 -17.59 -3.82 -13.89
CA SER A 380 -16.41 -4.04 -14.74
C SER A 380 -16.69 -3.57 -16.17
N VAL A 381 -15.91 -2.61 -16.65
CA VAL A 381 -16.03 -2.02 -17.99
C VAL A 381 -14.79 -2.44 -18.80
N MET A 382 -15.01 -3.14 -19.90
CA MET A 382 -13.94 -3.78 -20.67
C MET A 382 -14.13 -3.54 -22.18
N ASP A 383 -13.03 -3.55 -22.90
CA ASP A 383 -13.02 -3.36 -24.33
C ASP A 383 -13.33 -4.66 -25.10
N ARG A 384 -13.07 -4.67 -26.44
CA ARG A 384 -13.36 -5.80 -27.31
C ARG A 384 -12.47 -7.03 -27.09
N GLU A 385 -11.33 -6.89 -26.43
CA GLU A 385 -10.44 -8.02 -26.14
C GLU A 385 -11.05 -8.95 -25.09
N ALA A 386 -11.88 -8.39 -24.22
CA ALA A 386 -12.64 -9.13 -23.23
C ALA A 386 -13.90 -9.84 -23.76
N ASP A 387 -14.21 -9.76 -25.08
CA ASP A 387 -15.42 -10.36 -25.65
C ASP A 387 -15.23 -11.87 -25.95
N PHE A 388 -15.10 -12.69 -24.89
CA PHE A 388 -14.96 -14.15 -24.95
C PHE A 388 -15.82 -14.86 -23.91
N PHE A 389 -16.17 -16.13 -24.20
CA PHE A 389 -17.18 -16.89 -23.46
C PHE A 389 -16.81 -17.11 -21.98
N GLU A 390 -15.56 -17.45 -21.69
CA GLU A 390 -15.11 -17.82 -20.36
C GLU A 390 -15.26 -16.67 -19.34
N LEU A 391 -15.11 -15.41 -19.78
CA LEU A 391 -15.36 -14.24 -18.93
C LEU A 391 -16.86 -14.08 -18.60
N PHE A 392 -17.75 -14.28 -19.58
CA PHE A 392 -19.19 -14.22 -19.33
C PHE A 392 -19.66 -15.36 -18.42
N ASP A 393 -19.09 -16.54 -18.56
CA ASP A 393 -19.38 -17.68 -17.69
C ASP A 393 -18.88 -17.43 -16.25
N GLU A 394 -17.70 -16.81 -16.09
CA GLU A 394 -17.19 -16.40 -14.78
C GLU A 394 -18.16 -15.42 -14.09
N GLN A 395 -18.60 -14.37 -14.78
CA GLN A 395 -19.56 -13.41 -14.24
C GLN A 395 -20.91 -14.08 -13.91
N ARG A 396 -21.38 -15.02 -14.73
CA ARG A 396 -22.62 -15.76 -14.47
C ARG A 396 -22.53 -16.60 -13.20
N ARG A 397 -21.37 -17.19 -12.94
CA ARG A 397 -21.11 -17.97 -11.71
C ARG A 397 -21.00 -17.10 -10.47
N GLN A 398 -20.51 -15.87 -10.62
CA GLN A 398 -20.29 -14.92 -9.53
C GLN A 398 -20.92 -13.53 -9.88
N PRO A 399 -22.26 -13.41 -9.83
CA PRO A 399 -22.97 -12.24 -10.35
C PRO A 399 -22.90 -10.99 -9.43
N ARG A 400 -21.93 -10.92 -8.55
CA ARG A 400 -21.80 -9.80 -7.61
C ARG A 400 -21.31 -8.50 -8.25
N VAL A 401 -20.55 -8.61 -9.32
CA VAL A 401 -20.03 -7.49 -10.11
C VAL A 401 -20.66 -7.54 -11.49
N ASP A 402 -21.28 -6.44 -11.90
CA ASP A 402 -21.84 -6.33 -13.25
C ASP A 402 -20.70 -6.25 -14.27
N LEU A 403 -21.02 -6.65 -15.53
CA LEU A 403 -20.05 -6.68 -16.61
C LEU A 403 -20.58 -5.90 -17.82
N LEU A 404 -19.80 -4.96 -18.31
CA LEU A 404 -20.04 -4.22 -19.56
C LEU A 404 -18.85 -4.43 -20.49
N VAL A 405 -19.05 -5.20 -21.55
CA VAL A 405 -18.04 -5.50 -22.56
C VAL A 405 -18.45 -4.94 -23.91
N ARG A 406 -17.50 -4.31 -24.59
CA ARG A 406 -17.71 -3.90 -25.98
C ARG A 406 -17.70 -5.12 -26.89
N ALA A 407 -18.83 -5.44 -27.54
CA ALA A 407 -18.95 -6.60 -28.40
C ALA A 407 -18.03 -6.52 -29.63
N LYS A 408 -17.26 -7.58 -29.86
CA LYS A 408 -16.40 -7.80 -31.02
C LYS A 408 -17.07 -8.75 -32.02
N HIS A 409 -17.72 -9.79 -31.51
CA HIS A 409 -18.27 -10.87 -32.30
C HIS A 409 -19.79 -10.80 -32.40
N ASN A 410 -20.32 -10.94 -33.62
CA ASN A 410 -21.76 -11.05 -33.87
C ASN A 410 -22.20 -12.51 -33.61
N ARG A 411 -22.27 -12.90 -32.35
CA ARG A 411 -22.54 -14.27 -31.90
C ARG A 411 -24.02 -14.63 -32.03
N THR A 412 -24.30 -15.93 -32.09
CA THR A 412 -25.66 -16.46 -32.03
C THR A 412 -26.17 -16.36 -30.60
N LEU A 413 -27.39 -15.94 -30.42
CA LEU A 413 -28.06 -15.84 -29.13
C LEU A 413 -28.65 -17.18 -28.72
N SER A 414 -28.56 -17.51 -27.43
CA SER A 414 -29.20 -18.69 -26.86
C SER A 414 -30.69 -18.41 -26.62
N GLY A 415 -31.56 -19.29 -27.13
CA GLY A 415 -33.00 -19.20 -26.88
C GLY A 415 -33.82 -18.30 -27.86
N GLU A 416 -33.16 -17.51 -28.71
CA GLU A 416 -33.84 -16.72 -29.78
C GLU A 416 -33.20 -16.96 -31.13
N PRO A 417 -33.97 -17.04 -32.21
CA PRO A 417 -33.42 -17.11 -33.56
C PRO A 417 -32.78 -15.79 -33.95
N GLY A 418 -31.44 -15.77 -34.08
CA GLY A 418 -30.78 -14.56 -34.56
C GLY A 418 -29.39 -14.35 -33.99
N LYS A 419 -28.80 -13.25 -34.41
CA LYS A 419 -27.47 -12.82 -33.99
C LYS A 419 -27.53 -11.54 -33.18
N LEU A 420 -26.58 -11.37 -32.25
CA LEU A 420 -26.49 -10.28 -31.28
C LEU A 420 -26.71 -8.90 -31.92
N PHE A 421 -26.01 -8.56 -33.02
CA PHE A 421 -26.12 -7.22 -33.60
C PHE A 421 -27.47 -6.95 -34.24
N ALA A 422 -28.17 -7.98 -34.73
CA ALA A 422 -29.53 -7.83 -35.23
C ALA A 422 -30.52 -7.61 -34.08
N ALA A 423 -30.41 -8.40 -33.01
CA ALA A 423 -31.25 -8.24 -31.82
C ALA A 423 -31.09 -6.86 -31.17
N VAL A 424 -29.85 -6.37 -31.01
CA VAL A 424 -29.60 -5.04 -30.45
C VAL A 424 -30.21 -3.90 -31.32
N ARG A 425 -30.16 -4.03 -32.67
CA ARG A 425 -30.77 -3.03 -33.56
C ARG A 425 -32.29 -3.03 -33.50
N GLN A 426 -32.91 -4.13 -33.19
CA GLN A 426 -34.37 -4.29 -33.06
C GLN A 426 -34.84 -3.94 -31.64
N ALA A 427 -33.98 -3.91 -30.66
CA ALA A 427 -34.34 -3.56 -29.29
C ALA A 427 -34.86 -2.12 -29.20
N PRO A 428 -35.85 -1.84 -28.34
CA PRO A 428 -36.39 -0.48 -28.15
C PRO A 428 -35.26 0.42 -27.61
N VAL A 429 -35.23 1.66 -28.10
CA VAL A 429 -34.27 2.68 -27.67
C VAL A 429 -34.54 3.05 -26.21
N ALA A 430 -33.66 2.66 -25.28
CA ALA A 430 -33.78 2.94 -23.85
C ALA A 430 -33.56 4.43 -23.53
N THR A 431 -32.56 5.05 -24.19
CA THR A 431 -32.25 6.47 -24.00
C THR A 431 -31.46 7.03 -25.18
N ARG A 432 -31.47 8.36 -25.31
CA ARG A 432 -30.65 9.09 -26.28
C ARG A 432 -29.77 10.08 -25.53
N VAL A 433 -28.46 10.04 -25.77
CA VAL A 433 -27.50 10.98 -25.20
C VAL A 433 -26.83 11.78 -26.31
N GLN A 434 -26.59 13.06 -26.06
CA GLN A 434 -25.88 13.92 -26.97
C GLN A 434 -24.43 13.96 -26.51
N VAL A 435 -23.49 13.52 -27.36
CA VAL A 435 -22.08 13.51 -27.08
C VAL A 435 -21.36 14.52 -27.95
N GLN A 436 -20.63 15.44 -27.34
CA GLN A 436 -19.73 16.34 -28.07
C GLN A 436 -18.46 15.61 -28.40
N VAL A 437 -18.21 15.32 -29.66
CA VAL A 437 -16.96 14.72 -30.13
C VAL A 437 -16.01 15.86 -30.48
N PRO A 438 -14.87 16.01 -29.78
CA PRO A 438 -13.89 17.04 -30.11
C PRO A 438 -13.35 16.80 -31.52
N ARG A 439 -13.21 17.89 -32.29
CA ARG A 439 -12.65 17.84 -33.63
C ARG A 439 -11.23 17.29 -33.56
N GLN A 440 -10.99 16.12 -34.15
CA GLN A 440 -9.65 15.60 -34.27
C GLN A 440 -8.85 16.56 -35.17
N SER A 441 -7.79 17.17 -34.65
CA SER A 441 -6.81 17.88 -35.45
C SER A 441 -6.26 16.93 -36.50
N ALA A 442 -6.28 17.36 -37.78
CA ALA A 442 -5.77 16.56 -38.88
C ALA A 442 -4.34 16.09 -38.59
N ARG A 443 -4.15 14.80 -38.33
CA ARG A 443 -2.82 14.21 -38.31
C ARG A 443 -2.19 14.40 -39.70
N PRO A 444 -0.93 14.82 -39.81
CA PRO A 444 -0.23 14.88 -41.09
C PRO A 444 -0.33 13.50 -41.73
N LYS A 445 -0.68 13.47 -43.03
CA LYS A 445 -1.01 12.32 -43.84
C LYS A 445 -0.06 11.13 -43.61
N ARG A 446 -0.50 10.16 -42.82
CA ARG A 446 -0.13 8.76 -42.99
C ARG A 446 -1.34 8.06 -43.58
N SER A 447 -1.12 7.49 -44.79
CA SER A 447 -1.97 6.65 -45.65
C SER A 447 -3.46 6.50 -45.26
N LYS A 448 -4.31 6.71 -46.25
CA LYS A 448 -5.74 6.51 -46.29
C LYS A 448 -6.17 5.20 -45.62
N GLN A 449 -6.57 5.26 -44.32
CA GLN A 449 -7.49 4.27 -43.84
C GLN A 449 -8.92 4.81 -44.10
N LYS A 450 -9.65 4.10 -44.95
CA LYS A 450 -11.07 4.36 -45.22
C LYS A 450 -11.83 4.36 -43.90
N ALA A 451 -12.55 5.43 -43.64
CA ALA A 451 -13.59 5.45 -42.60
C ALA A 451 -14.53 4.26 -42.84
N ARG A 452 -14.69 3.42 -41.85
CA ARG A 452 -15.72 2.39 -41.84
C ARG A 452 -16.96 2.98 -41.13
N PRO A 453 -18.16 2.71 -41.64
CA PRO A 453 -19.44 3.21 -41.13
C PRO A 453 -19.73 2.69 -39.73
#